data_ea097452d20b373658a18b0595c73bc8
#
_entry.id   ea097452d20b373658a18b0595c73bc8
#
_cell.length_a   1.000
_cell.length_b   1.000
_cell.length_c   1.000
_cell.angle_alpha   90.00
_cell.angle_beta   90.00
_cell.angle_gamma   90.00
#
_symmetry.space_group_name_H-M   'P 1'
#
loop_
_entity.id
_entity.type
_entity.pdbx_description
1 polymer ?
#
loop_
_entity_poly.entity_id
_entity_poly.type
_entity_poly.pdbx_seq_one_letter_code
_entity_poly.pdbx_strand_id
1 'polypeptide(L)'
;MAKHDLAFEPPRMNAAGTLGFYPDLHGPMDWGQLGAFVTNPISLGPRTPAHGKRYADYPGGFLLHTGFPNPGLRQVLRHYARQWSRSPLPVIVHLLGRGPEEVARMARQLENVEGVSGLELGVPGEASLDMVAALTQAGSGELPVIIRLPMDRALELATRTIQTGAMAVSLAPPRGLLPTPEG
;
A
#
# COMPACT_ATOMS: atom_id res chain seq x y z
N MET A 1 3.33 -19.88 -8.43
CA MET A 1 2.04 -19.16 -8.43
C MET A 1 2.03 -18.23 -9.62
N ALA A 2 1.00 -18.25 -10.45
CA ALA A 2 0.94 -17.33 -11.58
C ALA A 2 0.92 -15.88 -11.05
N LYS A 3 1.69 -14.98 -11.66
CA LYS A 3 1.81 -13.55 -11.27
C LYS A 3 0.47 -12.76 -11.31
N HIS A 4 -0.62 -13.40 -11.70
CA HIS A 4 -1.93 -12.75 -11.88
C HIS A 4 -3.00 -13.22 -10.89
N ASP A 5 -2.63 -13.99 -9.85
CA ASP A 5 -3.58 -14.51 -8.88
C ASP A 5 -3.38 -13.83 -7.52
N LEU A 6 -4.48 -13.28 -6.97
CA LEU A 6 -4.57 -12.75 -5.60
C LEU A 6 -5.19 -13.75 -4.61
N ALA A 7 -5.25 -15.04 -4.97
CA ALA A 7 -5.68 -16.09 -4.04
C ALA A 7 -4.56 -16.37 -3.04
N PHE A 8 -4.84 -16.13 -1.77
CA PHE A 8 -3.92 -16.37 -0.67
C PHE A 8 -4.52 -17.36 0.32
N GLU A 9 -3.67 -18.26 0.83
CA GLU A 9 -4.08 -19.24 1.84
C GLU A 9 -3.11 -19.17 3.03
N PRO A 10 -3.60 -18.83 4.24
CA PRO A 10 -4.97 -18.46 4.59
C PRO A 10 -5.37 -17.09 4.00
N PRO A 11 -6.67 -16.77 3.84
CA PRO A 11 -7.13 -15.52 3.24
C PRO A 11 -6.99 -14.32 4.17
N ARG A 12 -5.79 -14.08 4.64
CA ARG A 12 -5.43 -13.00 5.58
C ARG A 12 -4.12 -12.36 5.16
N MET A 13 -4.02 -11.05 5.32
CA MET A 13 -2.79 -10.28 5.15
C MET A 13 -2.75 -9.14 6.17
N ASN A 14 -1.56 -8.62 6.44
CA ASN A 14 -1.42 -7.42 7.27
C ASN A 14 -1.88 -6.18 6.51
N ALA A 15 -2.25 -5.14 7.23
CA ALA A 15 -2.46 -3.82 6.63
C ALA A 15 -1.11 -3.16 6.27
N ALA A 16 -1.08 -2.42 5.17
CA ALA A 16 0.09 -1.62 4.82
C ALA A 16 0.45 -0.65 5.95
N GLY A 17 1.74 -0.53 6.24
CA GLY A 17 2.24 0.37 7.27
C GLY A 17 2.36 -0.22 8.67
N THR A 18 2.13 -1.53 8.86
CA THR A 18 2.12 -2.16 10.19
C THR A 18 3.35 -3.01 10.50
N LEU A 19 3.94 -3.70 9.51
CA LEU A 19 4.94 -4.72 9.75
C LEU A 19 6.27 -4.51 9.00
N GLY A 20 6.52 -3.30 8.52
CA GLY A 20 7.80 -2.99 7.86
C GLY A 20 7.81 -3.28 6.36
N PHE A 21 8.99 -3.47 5.80
CA PHE A 21 9.19 -3.73 4.37
C PHE A 21 9.43 -5.22 4.05
N TYR A 22 9.60 -6.05 5.07
CA TYR A 22 9.83 -7.48 4.96
C TYR A 22 9.39 -8.18 6.25
N PRO A 23 8.87 -9.43 6.20
CA PRO A 23 8.54 -10.19 7.40
C PRO A 23 9.79 -10.46 8.26
N ASP A 24 9.78 -10.01 9.50
CA ASP A 24 10.84 -10.37 10.46
C ASP A 24 10.63 -11.82 10.93
N LEU A 25 11.32 -12.75 10.29
CA LEU A 25 11.21 -14.19 10.56
C LEU A 25 11.78 -14.59 11.92
N HIS A 26 12.51 -13.69 12.59
CA HIS A 26 13.06 -13.91 13.93
C HIS A 26 12.20 -13.27 15.04
N GLY A 27 11.18 -12.49 14.64
CA GLY A 27 10.24 -11.88 15.56
C GLY A 27 9.21 -12.86 16.14
N PRO A 28 8.40 -12.39 17.08
CA PRO A 28 7.40 -13.24 17.79
C PRO A 28 6.17 -13.58 16.94
N MET A 29 6.07 -13.10 15.73
CA MET A 29 4.89 -13.27 14.89
C MET A 29 4.88 -14.64 14.22
N ASP A 30 3.75 -15.33 14.30
CA ASP A 30 3.51 -16.55 13.53
C ASP A 30 3.08 -16.18 12.10
N TRP A 31 4.03 -16.20 11.17
CA TRP A 31 3.80 -15.86 9.76
C TRP A 31 2.91 -16.87 9.03
N GLY A 32 2.75 -18.09 9.56
CA GLY A 32 1.82 -19.08 9.01
C GLY A 32 0.34 -18.68 9.13
N GLN A 33 0.03 -17.66 9.93
CA GLN A 33 -1.31 -17.09 10.02
C GLN A 33 -1.67 -16.13 8.88
N LEU A 34 -0.72 -15.78 8.03
CA LEU A 34 -0.91 -14.89 6.88
C LEU A 34 -0.69 -15.63 5.56
N GLY A 35 -1.50 -15.33 4.57
CA GLY A 35 -1.34 -15.82 3.19
C GLY A 35 -0.56 -14.85 2.30
N ALA A 36 -0.43 -13.59 2.70
CA ALA A 36 0.39 -12.60 2.01
C ALA A 36 0.92 -11.54 2.98
N PHE A 37 2.03 -10.91 2.62
CA PHE A 37 2.64 -9.80 3.33
C PHE A 37 2.50 -8.51 2.54
N VAL A 38 1.95 -7.45 3.17
CA VAL A 38 1.85 -6.11 2.58
C VAL A 38 2.92 -5.21 3.18
N THR A 39 3.72 -4.57 2.35
CA THR A 39 4.82 -3.71 2.81
C THR A 39 4.34 -2.41 3.45
N ASN A 40 5.21 -1.74 4.18
CA ASN A 40 5.01 -0.33 4.48
C ASN A 40 4.88 0.47 3.19
N PRO A 41 4.19 1.62 3.22
CA PRO A 41 4.03 2.49 2.07
C PRO A 41 5.36 2.96 1.48
N ILE A 42 5.50 2.85 0.15
CA ILE A 42 6.72 3.19 -0.60
C ILE A 42 6.38 4.26 -1.63
N SER A 43 7.12 5.33 -1.65
CA SER A 43 7.06 6.39 -2.67
C SER A 43 8.26 6.34 -3.60
N LEU A 44 8.18 7.00 -4.75
CA LEU A 44 9.29 7.04 -5.72
C LEU A 44 10.56 7.62 -5.11
N GLY A 45 10.46 8.79 -4.47
CA GLY A 45 11.52 9.41 -3.68
C GLY A 45 11.32 9.19 -2.17
N PRO A 46 12.31 9.54 -1.33
CA PRO A 46 12.21 9.41 0.12
C PRO A 46 11.13 10.37 0.68
N ARG A 47 10.52 9.97 1.80
CA ARG A 47 9.59 10.79 2.57
C ARG A 47 10.06 10.87 4.01
N THR A 48 10.01 12.07 4.58
CA THR A 48 10.25 12.34 6.00
C THR A 48 8.97 12.13 6.82
N PRO A 49 9.08 11.88 8.13
CA PRO A 49 7.93 11.88 9.02
C PRO A 49 7.15 13.21 8.95
N ALA A 50 5.85 13.16 9.24
CA ALA A 50 5.03 14.34 9.35
C ALA A 50 5.59 15.31 10.40
N HIS A 51 5.48 16.61 10.14
CA HIS A 51 5.81 17.68 11.08
C HIS A 51 4.63 18.01 11.99
N GLY A 52 4.89 18.65 13.13
CA GLY A 52 3.88 19.09 14.08
C GLY A 52 3.26 17.97 14.89
N LYS A 53 2.00 18.15 15.30
CA LYS A 53 1.25 17.16 16.09
C LYS A 53 0.96 15.93 15.23
N ARG A 54 1.40 14.78 15.68
CA ARG A 54 1.28 13.51 14.94
C ARG A 54 0.35 12.49 15.59
N TYR A 55 -0.11 12.79 16.78
CA TYR A 55 -0.92 11.88 17.58
C TYR A 55 -1.95 12.67 18.39
N ALA A 56 -3.16 12.17 18.48
CA ALA A 56 -4.19 12.66 19.39
C ALA A 56 -5.10 11.52 19.83
N ASP A 57 -5.34 11.44 21.15
CA ASP A 57 -6.32 10.52 21.74
C ASP A 57 -7.72 11.13 21.68
N TYR A 58 -8.71 10.24 21.57
CA TYR A 58 -10.12 10.55 21.80
C TYR A 58 -10.85 9.35 22.39
N PRO A 59 -12.02 9.50 23.02
CA PRO A 59 -12.77 8.36 23.54
C PRO A 59 -13.06 7.33 22.44
N GLY A 60 -12.51 6.12 22.61
CA GLY A 60 -12.68 5.02 21.67
C GLY A 60 -11.58 4.87 20.62
N GLY A 61 -10.53 5.70 20.62
CA GLY A 61 -9.43 5.54 19.68
C GLY A 61 -8.37 6.62 19.71
N PHE A 62 -7.63 6.71 18.62
CA PHE A 62 -6.61 7.73 18.43
C PHE A 62 -6.49 8.11 16.95
N LEU A 63 -5.99 9.29 16.68
CA LEU A 63 -5.59 9.76 15.36
C LEU A 63 -4.06 9.72 15.25
N LEU A 64 -3.57 9.19 14.15
CA LEU A 64 -2.13 9.09 13.88
C LEU A 64 -1.81 9.65 12.48
N HIS A 65 -0.93 10.65 12.44
CA HIS A 65 -0.41 11.24 11.21
C HIS A 65 1.09 10.96 11.07
N THR A 66 1.46 9.88 10.40
CA THR A 66 2.87 9.50 10.24
C THR A 66 3.59 10.28 9.15
N GLY A 67 2.88 10.73 8.09
CA GLY A 67 3.46 11.24 6.85
C GLY A 67 4.00 10.14 5.95
N PHE A 68 3.82 8.87 6.34
CA PHE A 68 4.33 7.68 5.63
C PHE A 68 5.83 7.75 5.33
N PRO A 69 6.70 7.90 6.36
CA PRO A 69 8.14 8.01 6.15
C PRO A 69 8.67 6.72 5.52
N ASN A 70 9.46 6.87 4.47
CA ASN A 70 10.10 5.75 3.80
C ASN A 70 11.33 6.23 3.01
N PRO A 71 12.31 5.35 2.74
CA PRO A 71 13.55 5.75 2.07
C PRO A 71 13.43 5.89 0.55
N GLY A 72 12.23 5.72 -0.02
CA GLY A 72 11.97 5.71 -1.45
C GLY A 72 12.25 4.36 -2.12
N LEU A 73 11.59 4.13 -3.27
CA LEU A 73 11.60 2.83 -3.97
C LEU A 73 13.00 2.30 -4.24
N ARG A 74 13.91 3.15 -4.73
CA ARG A 74 15.28 2.74 -5.04
C ARG A 74 16.02 2.14 -3.84
N GLN A 75 15.89 2.76 -2.68
CA GLN A 75 16.53 2.27 -1.45
C GLN A 75 15.86 1.02 -0.93
N VAL A 76 14.53 0.95 -1.00
CA VAL A 76 13.78 -0.26 -0.63
C VAL A 76 14.21 -1.45 -1.48
N LEU A 77 14.25 -1.30 -2.81
CA LEU A 77 14.69 -2.36 -3.72
C LEU A 77 16.13 -2.81 -3.42
N ARG A 78 17.03 -1.87 -3.17
CA ARG A 78 18.42 -2.18 -2.83
C ARG A 78 18.55 -3.05 -1.57
N HIS A 79 17.70 -2.82 -0.57
CA HIS A 79 17.79 -3.52 0.71
C HIS A 79 16.92 -4.78 0.77
N TYR A 80 15.76 -4.79 0.12
CA TYR A 80 14.74 -5.81 0.36
C TYR A 80 14.42 -6.71 -0.84
N ALA A 81 14.80 -6.36 -2.08
CA ALA A 81 14.46 -7.18 -3.25
C ALA A 81 14.95 -8.64 -3.11
N ARG A 82 16.19 -8.84 -2.63
CA ARG A 82 16.72 -10.18 -2.36
C ARG A 82 16.01 -10.90 -1.21
N GLN A 83 15.47 -10.17 -0.26
CA GLN A 83 14.70 -10.75 0.84
C GLN A 83 13.31 -11.15 0.35
N TRP A 84 12.69 -10.32 -0.52
CA TRP A 84 11.39 -10.63 -1.12
C TRP A 84 11.44 -11.91 -1.96
N SER A 85 12.50 -12.13 -2.74
CA SER A 85 12.66 -13.37 -3.51
C SER A 85 12.76 -14.64 -2.66
N ARG A 86 13.04 -14.48 -1.36
CA ARG A 86 13.15 -15.57 -0.37
C ARG A 86 12.04 -15.55 0.67
N SER A 87 11.07 -14.66 0.50
CA SER A 87 9.97 -14.55 1.44
C SER A 87 9.14 -15.84 1.48
N PRO A 88 8.78 -16.32 2.67
CA PRO A 88 7.85 -17.45 2.79
C PRO A 88 6.42 -17.08 2.37
N LEU A 89 6.13 -15.79 2.26
CA LEU A 89 4.83 -15.24 1.86
C LEU A 89 4.95 -14.47 0.56
N PRO A 90 3.92 -14.51 -0.31
CA PRO A 90 3.77 -13.57 -1.42
C PRO A 90 3.85 -12.13 -0.91
N VAL A 91 4.64 -11.28 -1.57
CA VAL A 91 4.81 -9.87 -1.17
C VAL A 91 3.94 -8.97 -2.03
N ILE A 92 3.06 -8.22 -1.39
CA ILE A 92 2.28 -7.13 -1.99
C ILE A 92 2.97 -5.81 -1.64
N VAL A 93 3.38 -5.07 -2.66
CA VAL A 93 4.07 -3.79 -2.44
C VAL A 93 3.07 -2.65 -2.42
N HIS A 94 2.97 -1.95 -1.27
CA HIS A 94 2.11 -0.77 -1.16
C HIS A 94 2.80 0.48 -1.70
N LEU A 95 2.21 1.11 -2.71
CA LEU A 95 2.74 2.29 -3.39
C LEU A 95 1.98 3.57 -3.05
N LEU A 96 2.74 4.64 -2.87
CA LEU A 96 2.27 6.00 -2.73
C LEU A 96 2.79 6.83 -3.91
N GLY A 97 1.99 7.00 -4.95
CA GLY A 97 2.30 7.89 -6.06
C GLY A 97 1.65 9.27 -5.89
N ARG A 98 2.34 10.31 -6.32
CA ARG A 98 1.76 11.66 -6.41
C ARG A 98 0.81 11.82 -7.59
N GLY A 99 0.91 10.92 -8.56
CA GLY A 99 0.08 10.89 -9.75
C GLY A 99 0.35 9.66 -10.60
N PRO A 100 -0.40 9.49 -11.71
CA PRO A 100 -0.32 8.31 -12.56
C PRO A 100 1.08 8.03 -13.11
N GLU A 101 1.84 9.06 -13.49
CA GLU A 101 3.20 8.90 -14.03
C GLU A 101 4.17 8.28 -13.02
N GLU A 102 4.12 8.71 -11.75
CA GLU A 102 4.94 8.11 -10.69
C GLU A 102 4.54 6.65 -10.45
N VAL A 103 3.23 6.38 -10.39
CA VAL A 103 2.70 5.03 -10.21
C VAL A 103 3.18 4.12 -11.33
N ALA A 104 2.99 4.51 -12.59
CA ALA A 104 3.44 3.72 -13.75
C ALA A 104 4.95 3.46 -13.73
N ARG A 105 5.75 4.44 -13.31
CA ARG A 105 7.20 4.29 -13.19
C ARG A 105 7.59 3.31 -12.09
N MET A 106 6.90 3.35 -10.95
CA MET A 106 7.15 2.43 -9.84
C MET A 106 6.68 1.01 -10.17
N ALA A 107 5.49 0.86 -10.76
CA ALA A 107 4.94 -0.43 -11.16
C ALA A 107 5.89 -1.18 -12.10
N ARG A 108 6.34 -0.53 -13.20
CA ARG A 108 7.29 -1.12 -14.15
C ARG A 108 8.61 -1.58 -13.50
N GLN A 109 9.10 -0.88 -12.47
CA GLN A 109 10.30 -1.32 -11.77
C GLN A 109 10.07 -2.59 -10.94
N LEU A 110 8.84 -2.78 -10.43
CA LEU A 110 8.48 -3.90 -9.57
C LEU A 110 8.10 -5.17 -10.34
N GLU A 111 7.66 -5.06 -11.59
CA GLU A 111 7.30 -6.20 -12.45
C GLU A 111 8.45 -7.22 -12.60
N ASN A 112 9.69 -6.73 -12.59
CA ASN A 112 10.87 -7.56 -12.72
C ASN A 112 11.50 -7.96 -11.37
N VAL A 113 10.86 -7.65 -10.26
CA VAL A 113 11.38 -8.00 -8.93
C VAL A 113 10.80 -9.34 -8.49
N GLU A 114 11.69 -10.31 -8.33
CA GLU A 114 11.31 -11.64 -7.86
C GLU A 114 10.73 -11.59 -6.45
N GLY A 115 9.66 -12.35 -6.20
CA GLY A 115 8.96 -12.40 -4.91
C GLY A 115 7.84 -11.37 -4.76
N VAL A 116 7.78 -10.34 -5.63
CA VAL A 116 6.63 -9.43 -5.69
C VAL A 116 5.50 -10.12 -6.43
N SER A 117 4.34 -10.23 -5.76
CA SER A 117 3.15 -10.93 -6.25
C SER A 117 1.99 -10.00 -6.57
N GLY A 118 2.08 -8.72 -6.21
CA GLY A 118 1.03 -7.74 -6.51
C GLY A 118 1.39 -6.34 -6.00
N LEU A 119 0.59 -5.38 -6.41
CA LEU A 119 0.69 -3.99 -5.99
C LEU A 119 -0.57 -3.57 -5.24
N GLU A 120 -0.42 -2.83 -4.14
CA GLU A 120 -1.51 -2.10 -3.51
C GLU A 120 -1.26 -0.60 -3.71
N LEU A 121 -2.19 0.11 -4.34
CA LEU A 121 -2.08 1.55 -4.60
C LEU A 121 -2.95 2.35 -3.64
N GLY A 122 -2.32 3.21 -2.84
CA GLY A 122 -3.04 4.16 -1.99
C GLY A 122 -3.63 5.31 -2.80
N VAL A 123 -4.93 5.51 -2.72
CA VAL A 123 -5.64 6.61 -3.38
C VAL A 123 -5.72 7.80 -2.42
N PRO A 124 -5.40 9.04 -2.87
CA PRO A 124 -5.64 10.24 -2.09
C PRO A 124 -7.11 10.40 -1.68
N GLY A 125 -7.36 10.91 -0.48
CA GLY A 125 -8.71 11.04 0.02
C GLY A 125 -9.66 11.88 -0.83
N GLU A 126 -9.11 12.88 -1.50
CA GLU A 126 -9.85 13.83 -2.36
C GLU A 126 -9.80 13.46 -3.84
N ALA A 127 -9.33 12.24 -4.18
CA ALA A 127 -9.22 11.82 -5.58
C ALA A 127 -10.59 11.80 -6.28
N SER A 128 -10.65 12.34 -7.49
CA SER A 128 -11.81 12.22 -8.36
C SER A 128 -11.92 10.81 -8.95
N LEU A 129 -13.07 10.45 -9.50
CA LEU A 129 -13.27 9.20 -10.25
C LEU A 129 -12.25 9.03 -11.38
N ASP A 130 -11.93 10.12 -12.10
CA ASP A 130 -10.97 10.11 -13.18
C ASP A 130 -9.53 9.89 -12.66
N MET A 131 -9.18 10.50 -11.52
CA MET A 131 -7.89 10.27 -10.88
C MET A 131 -7.73 8.82 -10.43
N VAL A 132 -8.76 8.24 -9.83
CA VAL A 132 -8.76 6.82 -9.43
C VAL A 132 -8.59 5.91 -10.65
N ALA A 133 -9.33 6.19 -11.73
CA ALA A 133 -9.19 5.45 -12.98
C ALA A 133 -7.77 5.57 -13.56
N ALA A 134 -7.21 6.78 -13.60
CA ALA A 134 -5.87 7.02 -14.11
C ALA A 134 -4.78 6.33 -13.25
N LEU A 135 -4.91 6.35 -11.92
CA LEU A 135 -4.00 5.63 -11.01
C LEU A 135 -4.10 4.11 -11.22
N THR A 136 -5.32 3.57 -11.35
CA THR A 136 -5.54 2.15 -11.60
C THR A 136 -4.89 1.72 -12.91
N GLN A 137 -5.13 2.44 -14.00
CA GLN A 137 -4.50 2.17 -15.31
C GLN A 137 -2.99 2.27 -15.25
N ALA A 138 -2.46 3.27 -14.55
CA ALA A 138 -1.04 3.48 -14.41
C ALA A 138 -0.31 2.36 -13.65
N GLY A 139 -1.01 1.73 -12.70
CA GLY A 139 -0.49 0.56 -11.97
C GLY A 139 -0.70 -0.76 -12.69
N SER A 140 -1.57 -0.80 -13.70
CA SER A 140 -1.88 -2.02 -14.44
C SER A 140 -0.72 -2.44 -15.34
N GLY A 141 -0.32 -3.69 -15.23
CA GLY A 141 0.78 -4.30 -15.97
C GLY A 141 0.79 -5.81 -15.73
N GLU A 142 1.97 -6.39 -15.55
CA GLU A 142 2.10 -7.82 -15.29
C GLU A 142 1.70 -8.25 -13.86
N LEU A 143 1.68 -7.30 -12.91
CA LEU A 143 1.29 -7.55 -11.54
C LEU A 143 -0.18 -7.20 -11.30
N PRO A 144 -0.92 -8.03 -10.52
CA PRO A 144 -2.26 -7.70 -10.12
C PRO A 144 -2.27 -6.46 -9.21
N VAL A 145 -3.29 -5.62 -9.39
CA VAL A 145 -3.42 -4.34 -8.68
C VAL A 145 -4.60 -4.38 -7.73
N ILE A 146 -4.32 -4.05 -6.47
CA ILE A 146 -5.29 -3.76 -5.42
C ILE A 146 -5.36 -2.24 -5.27
N ILE A 147 -6.53 -1.66 -5.26
CA ILE A 147 -6.70 -0.22 -5.01
C ILE A 147 -7.20 -0.01 -3.59
N ARG A 148 -6.42 0.72 -2.78
CA ARG A 148 -6.79 1.07 -1.42
C ARG A 148 -7.56 2.36 -1.39
N LEU A 149 -8.87 2.24 -1.21
CA LEU A 149 -9.81 3.35 -1.22
C LEU A 149 -9.99 3.96 0.18
N PRO A 150 -10.22 5.28 0.27
CA PRO A 150 -10.66 5.90 1.49
C PRO A 150 -12.02 5.34 1.91
N MET A 151 -12.16 4.94 3.18
CA MET A 151 -13.35 4.22 3.67
C MET A 151 -14.64 5.03 3.47
N ASP A 152 -14.60 6.32 3.70
CA ASP A 152 -15.72 7.25 3.59
C ASP A 152 -16.24 7.45 2.15
N ARG A 153 -15.43 7.09 1.14
CA ARG A 153 -15.78 7.20 -0.28
C ARG A 153 -15.74 5.87 -1.04
N ALA A 154 -15.58 4.78 -0.31
CA ALA A 154 -15.35 3.48 -0.94
C ALA A 154 -16.49 3.06 -1.88
N LEU A 155 -17.76 3.27 -1.50
CA LEU A 155 -18.92 2.93 -2.33
C LEU A 155 -18.98 3.74 -3.64
N GLU A 156 -18.61 5.02 -3.57
CA GLU A 156 -18.53 5.90 -4.74
C GLU A 156 -17.46 5.44 -5.73
N LEU A 157 -16.28 5.08 -5.21
CA LEU A 157 -15.07 4.86 -6.01
C LEU A 157 -14.92 3.41 -6.49
N ALA A 158 -15.45 2.42 -5.75
CA ALA A 158 -15.17 1.01 -5.98
C ALA A 158 -15.60 0.52 -7.38
N THR A 159 -16.79 0.86 -7.83
CA THR A 159 -17.30 0.44 -9.16
C THR A 159 -16.36 0.92 -10.27
N ARG A 160 -15.98 2.19 -10.25
CA ARG A 160 -15.08 2.77 -11.23
C ARG A 160 -13.69 2.10 -11.19
N THR A 161 -13.19 1.81 -10.00
CA THR A 161 -11.92 1.13 -9.75
C THR A 161 -11.89 -0.26 -10.43
N ILE A 162 -12.88 -1.09 -10.18
CA ILE A 162 -12.97 -2.44 -10.75
C ILE A 162 -13.16 -2.38 -12.28
N GLN A 163 -14.03 -1.51 -12.77
CA GLN A 163 -14.24 -1.31 -14.22
C GLN A 163 -12.96 -0.86 -14.95
N THR A 164 -12.04 -0.23 -14.25
CA THR A 164 -10.77 0.24 -14.81
C THR A 164 -9.67 -0.83 -14.78
N GLY A 165 -9.91 -1.99 -14.16
CA GLY A 165 -9.01 -3.13 -14.20
C GLY A 165 -8.32 -3.48 -12.89
N ALA A 166 -8.74 -2.91 -11.76
CA ALA A 166 -8.28 -3.38 -10.46
C ALA A 166 -8.77 -4.81 -10.20
N MET A 167 -7.90 -5.66 -9.70
CA MET A 167 -8.22 -7.05 -9.31
C MET A 167 -8.98 -7.11 -7.99
N ALA A 168 -8.72 -6.16 -7.09
CA ALA A 168 -9.36 -6.07 -5.80
C ALA A 168 -9.39 -4.63 -5.28
N VAL A 169 -10.20 -4.42 -4.25
CA VAL A 169 -10.26 -3.17 -3.48
C VAL A 169 -9.95 -3.49 -2.02
N SER A 170 -9.10 -2.69 -1.41
CA SER A 170 -8.91 -2.66 0.04
C SER A 170 -9.40 -1.33 0.62
N LEU A 171 -9.74 -1.31 1.90
CA LEU A 171 -10.22 -0.11 2.58
C LEU A 171 -9.11 0.48 3.45
N ALA A 172 -8.89 1.78 3.31
CA ALA A 172 -8.07 2.52 4.26
C ALA A 172 -8.80 2.63 5.61
N PRO A 173 -8.08 2.81 6.73
CA PRO A 173 -8.72 3.09 8.01
C PRO A 173 -9.52 4.41 7.93
N PRO A 174 -10.50 4.61 8.84
CA PRO A 174 -11.22 5.88 8.94
C PRO A 174 -10.25 7.05 9.08
N ARG A 175 -10.60 8.16 8.46
CA ARG A 175 -9.84 9.42 8.53
C ARG A 175 -10.43 10.35 9.57
N GLY A 176 -9.58 11.18 10.14
CA GLY A 176 -9.97 12.26 11.04
C GLY A 176 -9.04 13.46 10.87
N LEU A 177 -9.37 14.55 11.53
CA LEU A 177 -8.55 15.76 11.56
C LEU A 177 -7.82 15.86 12.90
N LEU A 178 -6.53 16.09 12.85
CA LEU A 178 -5.77 16.43 14.05
C LEU A 178 -5.97 17.91 14.36
N PRO A 179 -6.33 18.27 15.60
CA PRO A 179 -6.42 19.66 15.99
C PRO A 179 -5.06 20.35 15.84
N THR A 180 -5.06 21.52 15.25
CA THR A 180 -3.88 22.40 15.17
C THR A 180 -3.82 23.34 16.38
N PRO A 181 -2.66 23.96 16.67
CA PRO A 181 -2.56 24.95 17.74
C PRO A 181 -3.47 26.17 17.56
N GLU A 182 -3.96 26.40 16.36
CA GLU A 182 -4.82 27.53 15.99
C GLU A 182 -6.32 27.16 15.94
N GLY A 183 -6.69 25.93 16.29
CA GLY A 183 -8.06 25.43 16.37
C GLY A 183 -8.37 24.33 15.35
#